data_33486fe80cc79df6079c16e781440392
#
_entry.id   33486fe80cc79df6079c16e781440392
#
_cell.length_a   1.000
_cell.length_b   1.000
_cell.length_c   1.000
_cell.angle_alpha   90.00
_cell.angle_beta   90.00
_cell.angle_gamma   90.00
#
_symmetry.space_group_name_H-M   'P 1'
#
loop_
_entity.id
_entity.type
_entity.pdbx_description
1 polymer ?
#
loop_
_entity_poly.entity_id
_entity_poly.type
_entity_poly.pdbx_seq_one_letter_code
_entity_poly.pdbx_strand_id
1 'polypeptide(L)'
;MLKSLAAISATSPLISTATTATAPKFSLCNPFLSLSKLRPKPASNFPQTHRTISFRTPQMNILNKLGFGPKTADPNSESSAIAQGPDDDVPAPGQQFAQFGAGCFWGVELAFQRVPGVTKTEVGYSQGFLHNPSYEDVCSGTTQHSEVVRVQYDPKECNFESLLDLFWSRHDPTTLNRQGGDVGTQYRSGIYFYTPEQEKAARESLEQHQKKVNRKIVTEILPAKKFYRAEEYHQQYLAKGGRFGFSQSAEKGCNDPIRCYG
;
A
#
# COMPACT_ATOMS: atom_id res chain seq x y z
N MET A 1 -28.19 -23.08 -63.23
CA MET A 1 -27.42 -22.23 -64.19
C MET A 1 -26.46 -21.33 -63.41
N LEU A 2 -25.23 -21.44 -63.79
CA LEU A 2 -24.06 -20.71 -63.36
C LEU A 2 -24.25 -19.18 -63.34
N LYS A 3 -23.56 -18.47 -62.39
CA LYS A 3 -22.41 -17.66 -62.76
C LYS A 3 -21.71 -17.10 -61.44
N SER A 4 -20.48 -17.48 -61.35
CA SER A 4 -19.41 -16.92 -60.54
C SER A 4 -19.04 -15.51 -60.99
N LEU A 5 -18.69 -14.63 -60.04
CA LEU A 5 -17.80 -13.49 -60.31
C LEU A 5 -16.91 -13.22 -59.09
N ALA A 6 -15.63 -13.34 -59.35
CA ALA A 6 -14.53 -12.97 -58.47
C ALA A 6 -14.29 -11.45 -58.53
N ALA A 7 -13.83 -10.85 -57.41
CA ALA A 7 -13.29 -9.51 -57.41
C ALA A 7 -12.07 -9.42 -56.46
N ILE A 8 -11.09 -9.11 -56.98
CA ILE A 8 -9.70 -8.66 -56.97
C ILE A 8 -9.33 -7.86 -55.69
N SER A 9 -8.23 -8.34 -55.12
CA SER A 9 -7.42 -7.70 -54.11
C SER A 9 -6.72 -6.42 -54.60
N ALA A 10 -6.68 -5.39 -53.77
CA ALA A 10 -5.77 -4.27 -53.94
C ALA A 10 -5.08 -3.98 -52.59
N THR A 11 -3.83 -4.34 -52.51
CA THR A 11 -2.87 -4.00 -51.43
C THR A 11 -2.25 -2.63 -51.73
N SER A 12 -2.24 -1.74 -50.74
CA SER A 12 -1.37 -0.56 -50.72
C SER A 12 -0.61 -0.50 -49.39
N PRO A 13 0.69 -0.26 -49.40
CA PRO A 13 1.49 -0.14 -48.19
C PRO A 13 1.50 1.32 -47.68
N LEU A 14 1.12 1.53 -46.44
CA LEU A 14 1.34 2.80 -45.74
C LEU A 14 2.69 2.77 -45.01
N ILE A 15 3.58 3.66 -45.44
CA ILE A 15 4.84 3.98 -44.82
C ILE A 15 4.55 4.79 -43.55
N SER A 16 4.91 4.23 -42.40
CA SER A 16 4.84 4.94 -41.10
C SER A 16 6.21 5.55 -40.78
N THR A 17 6.27 6.87 -40.76
CA THR A 17 7.43 7.63 -40.26
C THR A 17 7.36 7.67 -38.74
N ALA A 18 8.32 7.03 -38.09
CA ALA A 18 8.49 7.05 -36.63
C ALA A 18 9.07 8.41 -36.21
N THR A 19 8.29 9.18 -35.49
CA THR A 19 8.77 10.38 -34.79
C THR A 19 9.21 9.96 -33.36
N THR A 20 10.49 10.01 -33.09
CA THR A 20 11.06 9.76 -31.75
C THR A 20 10.74 10.93 -30.82
N ALA A 21 9.77 10.74 -29.96
CA ALA A 21 9.52 11.66 -28.84
C ALA A 21 10.35 11.23 -27.62
N THR A 22 11.25 12.10 -27.19
CA THR A 22 12.09 11.94 -26.01
C THR A 22 11.22 12.06 -24.75
N ALA A 23 11.08 10.97 -24.01
CA ALA A 23 10.33 10.92 -22.76
C ALA A 23 11.11 11.55 -21.60
N PRO A 24 10.45 12.28 -20.68
CA PRO A 24 11.09 12.77 -19.46
C PRO A 24 11.42 11.60 -18.53
N LYS A 25 12.65 11.60 -18.01
CA LYS A 25 13.14 10.65 -17.01
C LYS A 25 12.49 10.96 -15.66
N PHE A 26 11.49 10.19 -15.26
CA PHE A 26 11.06 10.18 -13.87
C PHE A 26 11.95 9.21 -13.10
N SER A 27 12.55 9.74 -12.02
CA SER A 27 13.41 9.00 -11.10
C SER A 27 12.56 7.97 -10.37
N LEU A 28 12.89 6.70 -10.56
CA LEU A 28 12.44 5.62 -9.66
C LEU A 28 13.01 5.91 -8.29
N CYS A 29 12.22 5.75 -7.22
CA CYS A 29 12.68 5.78 -5.84
C CYS A 29 13.70 4.65 -5.61
N ASN A 30 14.97 4.95 -5.84
CA ASN A 30 16.09 4.08 -5.50
C ASN A 30 17.15 4.87 -4.74
N PRO A 31 17.13 4.91 -3.42
CA PRO A 31 18.23 5.42 -2.63
C PRO A 31 19.24 4.29 -2.35
N PHE A 32 20.04 3.89 -3.33
CA PHE A 32 21.27 3.16 -3.07
C PHE A 32 22.42 4.15 -3.00
N LEU A 33 22.70 4.67 -1.81
CA LEU A 33 23.99 5.25 -1.47
C LEU A 33 24.83 4.16 -0.78
N SER A 34 25.83 3.72 -1.52
CA SER A 34 26.92 2.86 -1.07
C SER A 34 27.65 3.51 0.11
N LEU A 35 27.56 2.90 1.29
CA LEU A 35 28.43 3.22 2.42
C LEU A 35 29.59 2.23 2.44
N SER A 36 30.76 2.76 2.05
CA SER A 36 32.07 2.12 2.16
C SER A 36 32.41 1.79 3.60
N LYS A 37 32.94 0.57 3.75
CA LYS A 37 33.67 -0.07 4.85
C LYS A 37 34.26 0.86 5.91
N LEU A 38 33.72 0.80 7.13
CA LEU A 38 34.44 1.15 8.34
C LEU A 38 34.57 -0.12 9.21
N ARG A 39 35.81 -0.54 9.47
CA ARG A 39 36.16 -1.64 10.36
C ARG A 39 35.91 -1.24 11.83
N PRO A 40 35.36 -2.12 12.67
CA PRO A 40 35.30 -1.87 14.12
C PRO A 40 36.65 -2.11 14.77
N LYS A 41 37.06 -1.19 15.67
CA LYS A 41 38.17 -1.36 16.58
C LYS A 41 37.74 -2.18 17.82
N PRO A 42 38.66 -2.94 18.46
CA PRO A 42 38.30 -3.79 19.57
C PRO A 42 38.08 -2.99 20.87
N ALA A 43 37.16 -3.51 21.69
CA ALA A 43 36.77 -2.97 22.97
C ALA A 43 37.91 -3.09 24.01
N SER A 44 38.17 -2.01 24.72
CA SER A 44 39.01 -2.00 25.93
C SER A 44 38.13 -2.21 27.16
N ASN A 45 38.58 -3.14 28.02
CA ASN A 45 37.98 -3.47 29.31
C ASN A 45 38.06 -2.30 30.28
N PHE A 46 36.92 -1.94 30.88
CA PHE A 46 36.87 -1.13 32.11
C PHE A 46 36.13 -1.91 33.20
N PRO A 47 36.63 -1.88 34.46
CA PRO A 47 36.06 -2.64 35.56
C PRO A 47 34.81 -1.97 36.12
N GLN A 48 33.78 -2.79 36.38
CA GLN A 48 32.56 -2.38 37.11
C GLN A 48 32.86 -2.20 38.59
N THR A 49 32.67 -1.01 39.12
CA THR A 49 32.52 -0.77 40.56
C THR A 49 31.06 -0.39 40.87
N HIS A 50 30.38 -1.28 41.57
CA HIS A 50 29.08 -1.00 42.15
C HIS A 50 29.22 0.04 43.30
N ARG A 51 28.63 1.19 43.15
CA ARG A 51 28.32 2.10 44.25
C ARG A 51 26.84 2.44 44.23
N THR A 52 26.14 1.89 45.22
CA THR A 52 24.78 2.25 45.58
C THR A 52 24.79 3.63 46.24
N ILE A 53 24.23 4.64 45.60
CA ILE A 53 24.02 5.96 46.18
C ILE A 53 22.51 6.18 46.30
N SER A 54 22.06 6.23 47.56
CA SER A 54 20.73 6.63 47.97
C SER A 54 20.62 8.15 47.92
N PHE A 55 19.76 8.70 47.03
CA PHE A 55 19.46 10.13 47.02
C PHE A 55 18.10 10.39 47.69
N ARG A 56 18.16 11.03 48.85
CA ARG A 56 17.01 11.73 49.43
C ARG A 56 16.76 13.00 48.60
N THR A 57 15.54 13.19 48.12
CA THR A 57 15.08 14.40 47.46
C THR A 57 14.83 15.54 48.45
N PRO A 58 15.41 16.72 48.27
CA PRO A 58 14.87 17.94 48.86
C PRO A 58 13.86 18.56 47.86
N GLN A 59 12.67 18.80 48.34
CA GLN A 59 11.70 19.67 47.62
C GLN A 59 12.25 21.11 47.63
N MET A 60 12.39 21.69 46.45
CA MET A 60 12.55 23.14 46.30
C MET A 60 11.65 23.67 45.20
N ASN A 61 10.57 24.30 45.65
CA ASN A 61 9.65 25.11 44.84
C ASN A 61 10.27 26.49 44.54
N ILE A 62 11.15 26.60 43.55
CA ILE A 62 11.70 27.90 43.12
C ILE A 62 11.39 28.23 41.67
N LEU A 63 10.88 27.29 40.88
CA LEU A 63 10.60 27.49 39.43
C LEU A 63 9.32 28.24 39.11
N ASN A 64 8.45 28.45 40.07
CA ASN A 64 7.17 29.18 39.83
C ASN A 64 7.30 30.72 39.83
N LYS A 65 8.48 31.29 40.12
CA LYS A 65 8.67 32.77 40.14
C LYS A 65 9.30 33.36 38.88
N LEU A 66 9.67 32.54 37.90
CA LEU A 66 10.31 32.96 36.64
C LEU A 66 9.47 32.73 35.37
N GLY A 67 8.16 32.56 35.49
CA GLY A 67 7.28 32.52 34.31
C GLY A 67 7.42 31.26 33.44
N PHE A 68 8.11 30.21 33.89
CA PHE A 68 8.15 28.91 33.20
C PHE A 68 7.15 27.92 33.83
N GLY A 69 5.89 28.36 33.98
CA GLY A 69 4.80 27.45 34.25
C GLY A 69 4.52 26.61 32.99
N PRO A 70 4.01 25.36 33.15
CA PRO A 70 3.54 24.61 31.98
C PRO A 70 2.49 25.47 31.27
N LYS A 71 2.74 25.85 30.01
CA LYS A 71 1.72 26.46 29.16
C LYS A 71 0.55 25.50 29.17
N THR A 72 -0.60 25.96 29.63
CA THR A 72 -1.87 25.25 29.47
C THR A 72 -1.96 24.89 28.00
N ALA A 73 -2.02 23.60 27.71
CA ALA A 73 -2.18 23.11 26.35
C ALA A 73 -3.43 23.77 25.78
N ASP A 74 -3.28 24.44 24.67
CA ASP A 74 -4.38 24.99 23.89
C ASP A 74 -5.28 23.80 23.52
N PRO A 75 -6.57 23.76 23.89
CA PRO A 75 -7.45 22.65 23.57
C PRO A 75 -7.63 22.45 22.06
N ASN A 76 -7.07 23.35 21.24
CA ASN A 76 -7.07 23.30 19.78
C ASN A 76 -5.69 23.01 19.17
N SER A 77 -4.67 22.69 19.98
CA SER A 77 -3.50 22.04 19.44
C SER A 77 -3.95 20.62 19.07
N GLU A 78 -4.25 20.39 17.78
CA GLU A 78 -4.28 19.05 17.23
C GLU A 78 -2.97 18.40 17.67
N SER A 79 -3.07 17.59 18.72
CA SER A 79 -1.96 16.77 19.15
C SER A 79 -1.51 16.05 17.90
N SER A 80 -0.23 15.98 17.65
CA SER A 80 0.37 15.10 16.65
C SER A 80 0.10 13.66 17.08
N ALA A 81 -1.19 13.31 17.20
CA ALA A 81 -1.65 11.99 17.52
C ALA A 81 -1.22 11.12 16.35
N ILE A 82 -0.37 10.17 16.67
CA ILE A 82 0.08 9.15 15.74
C ILE A 82 -1.15 8.62 15.00
N ALA A 83 -1.11 8.52 13.68
CA ALA A 83 -2.20 8.06 12.79
C ALA A 83 -2.57 6.59 13.04
N GLN A 84 -2.92 6.24 14.26
CA GLN A 84 -3.11 4.86 14.73
C GLN A 84 -4.58 4.52 15.03
N GLY A 85 -5.48 5.50 14.87
CA GLY A 85 -6.91 5.28 15.04
C GLY A 85 -7.50 4.33 14.00
N PRO A 86 -8.66 3.74 14.27
CA PRO A 86 -9.39 2.93 13.30
C PRO A 86 -9.79 3.79 12.09
N ASP A 87 -10.05 3.13 10.95
CA ASP A 87 -10.70 3.78 9.83
C ASP A 87 -12.15 4.10 10.21
N ASP A 88 -12.49 5.37 10.24
CA ASP A 88 -13.80 5.89 10.64
C ASP A 88 -14.71 6.21 9.44
N ASP A 89 -14.24 5.96 8.22
CA ASP A 89 -15.08 6.05 7.03
C ASP A 89 -16.17 4.98 7.03
N VAL A 90 -17.33 5.32 6.49
CA VAL A 90 -18.50 4.44 6.45
C VAL A 90 -18.76 4.01 5.01
N PRO A 91 -18.92 2.70 4.72
CA PRO A 91 -19.27 2.25 3.39
C PRO A 91 -20.69 2.67 3.02
N ALA A 92 -21.03 2.63 1.72
CA ALA A 92 -22.39 2.89 1.27
C ALA A 92 -23.38 1.91 1.91
N PRO A 93 -24.67 2.29 2.08
CA PRO A 93 -25.67 1.45 2.71
C PRO A 93 -25.75 0.04 2.09
N GLY A 94 -25.65 -0.99 2.94
CA GLY A 94 -25.67 -2.39 2.54
C GLY A 94 -24.36 -2.93 1.96
N GLN A 95 -23.32 -2.10 1.89
CA GLN A 95 -21.99 -2.49 1.42
C GLN A 95 -20.99 -2.64 2.57
N GLN A 96 -19.83 -3.21 2.26
CA GLN A 96 -18.75 -3.40 3.21
C GLN A 96 -17.44 -2.88 2.62
N PHE A 97 -16.48 -2.54 3.51
CA PHE A 97 -15.11 -2.30 3.14
C PHE A 97 -14.24 -3.54 3.35
N ALA A 98 -13.22 -3.66 2.51
CA ALA A 98 -12.05 -4.51 2.70
C ALA A 98 -10.80 -3.70 2.31
N GLN A 99 -9.64 -3.97 2.90
CA GLN A 99 -8.43 -3.23 2.60
C GLN A 99 -7.24 -4.18 2.47
N PHE A 100 -6.46 -4.00 1.39
CA PHE A 100 -5.38 -4.89 1.01
C PHE A 100 -4.11 -4.15 0.62
N GLY A 101 -2.96 -4.62 1.12
CA GLY A 101 -1.62 -4.24 0.68
C GLY A 101 -0.98 -5.42 -0.06
N ALA A 102 -0.61 -5.24 -1.32
CA ALA A 102 -0.04 -6.32 -2.15
C ALA A 102 1.02 -5.80 -3.14
N GLY A 103 1.92 -4.95 -2.66
CA GLY A 103 2.89 -4.22 -3.48
C GLY A 103 2.30 -2.93 -4.05
N CYS A 104 2.81 -2.47 -5.20
CA CYS A 104 2.30 -1.27 -5.87
C CYS A 104 0.78 -1.34 -6.09
N PHE A 105 0.07 -0.37 -5.53
CA PHE A 105 -1.41 -0.37 -5.49
C PHE A 105 -2.09 -0.22 -6.85
N TRP A 106 -1.42 0.27 -7.90
CA TRP A 106 -2.04 0.48 -9.21
C TRP A 106 -2.55 -0.81 -9.85
N GLY A 107 -1.71 -1.86 -9.87
CA GLY A 107 -2.10 -3.16 -10.42
C GLY A 107 -3.09 -3.90 -9.55
N VAL A 108 -3.00 -3.70 -8.25
CA VAL A 108 -3.92 -4.28 -7.26
C VAL A 108 -5.30 -3.63 -7.39
N GLU A 109 -5.37 -2.31 -7.52
CA GLU A 109 -6.62 -1.58 -7.73
C GLU A 109 -7.37 -2.08 -8.97
N LEU A 110 -6.67 -2.14 -10.12
CA LEU A 110 -7.30 -2.60 -11.37
C LEU A 110 -7.82 -4.03 -11.26
N ALA A 111 -7.12 -4.90 -10.52
CA ALA A 111 -7.58 -6.26 -10.31
C ALA A 111 -8.91 -6.28 -9.53
N PHE A 112 -9.02 -5.51 -8.45
CA PHE A 112 -10.26 -5.43 -7.67
C PHE A 112 -11.39 -4.70 -8.43
N GLN A 113 -11.07 -3.71 -9.25
CA GLN A 113 -12.08 -3.07 -10.12
C GLN A 113 -12.82 -4.07 -11.01
N ARG A 114 -12.15 -5.11 -11.47
CA ARG A 114 -12.70 -6.14 -12.35
C ARG A 114 -13.59 -7.16 -11.66
N VAL A 115 -13.61 -7.20 -10.32
CA VAL A 115 -14.43 -8.16 -9.58
C VAL A 115 -15.91 -7.76 -9.65
N PRO A 116 -16.81 -8.63 -10.09
CA PRO A 116 -18.26 -8.41 -9.97
C PRO A 116 -18.63 -8.21 -8.49
N GLY A 117 -19.54 -7.31 -8.19
CA GLY A 117 -19.94 -6.96 -6.82
C GLY A 117 -19.03 -5.95 -6.11
N VAL A 118 -17.81 -5.67 -6.61
CA VAL A 118 -17.03 -4.52 -6.18
C VAL A 118 -17.62 -3.25 -6.80
N THR A 119 -18.01 -2.31 -5.96
CA THR A 119 -18.71 -1.09 -6.39
C THR A 119 -17.79 0.12 -6.47
N LYS A 120 -16.73 0.15 -5.63
CA LYS A 120 -15.74 1.22 -5.60
C LYS A 120 -14.38 0.70 -5.16
N THR A 121 -13.33 1.27 -5.71
CA THR A 121 -11.96 1.11 -5.23
C THR A 121 -11.33 2.48 -5.00
N GLU A 122 -10.47 2.58 -4.02
CA GLU A 122 -9.63 3.74 -3.76
C GLU A 122 -8.24 3.26 -3.37
N VAL A 123 -7.20 3.87 -3.92
CA VAL A 123 -5.84 3.64 -3.47
C VAL A 123 -5.44 4.68 -2.42
N GLY A 124 -4.61 4.27 -1.49
CA GLY A 124 -4.20 5.15 -0.39
C GLY A 124 -3.13 4.56 0.49
N TYR A 125 -2.97 5.18 1.64
CA TYR A 125 -1.94 4.87 2.64
C TYR A 125 -2.60 4.55 3.96
N SER A 126 -2.13 3.50 4.64
CA SER A 126 -2.67 3.11 5.95
C SER A 126 -1.60 2.39 6.79
N GLN A 127 -1.90 2.12 8.06
CA GLN A 127 -1.05 1.37 9.00
C GLN A 127 0.22 2.11 9.48
N GLY A 128 0.56 3.23 8.92
CA GLY A 128 1.68 4.07 9.37
C GLY A 128 1.30 4.98 10.53
N PHE A 129 2.22 5.86 10.91
CA PHE A 129 2.05 6.77 12.05
C PHE A 129 1.96 8.25 11.67
N LEU A 130 2.27 8.63 10.41
CA LEU A 130 2.18 10.01 9.96
C LEU A 130 0.74 10.35 9.56
N HIS A 131 0.22 11.49 10.04
CA HIS A 131 -1.06 12.03 9.58
C HIS A 131 -0.92 12.67 8.20
N ASN A 132 -1.91 12.45 7.34
CA ASN A 132 -1.99 13.03 5.99
C ASN A 132 -0.67 12.92 5.21
N PRO A 133 -0.09 11.69 5.08
CA PRO A 133 1.16 11.53 4.37
C PRO A 133 1.00 11.86 2.89
N SER A 134 2.01 12.49 2.31
CA SER A 134 2.16 12.59 0.86
C SER A 134 2.77 11.32 0.29
N TYR A 135 2.70 11.13 -1.02
CA TYR A 135 3.37 10.03 -1.70
C TYR A 135 4.89 10.01 -1.42
N GLU A 136 5.54 11.17 -1.44
CA GLU A 136 6.96 11.31 -1.13
C GLU A 136 7.29 10.86 0.30
N ASP A 137 6.43 11.21 1.27
CA ASP A 137 6.61 10.77 2.66
C ASP A 137 6.56 9.25 2.75
N VAL A 138 5.60 8.62 2.10
CA VAL A 138 5.45 7.15 2.09
C VAL A 138 6.63 6.50 1.38
N CYS A 139 7.07 7.03 0.23
CA CYS A 139 8.23 6.55 -0.52
C CYS A 139 9.54 6.66 0.27
N SER A 140 9.65 7.59 1.22
CA SER A 140 10.82 7.68 2.10
C SER A 140 11.03 6.42 2.97
N GLY A 141 9.98 5.60 3.15
CA GLY A 141 9.97 4.41 4.01
C GLY A 141 9.98 4.71 5.50
N THR A 142 9.99 6.00 5.90
CA THR A 142 10.10 6.41 7.31
C THR A 142 8.75 6.46 8.02
N THR A 143 7.64 6.60 7.28
CA THR A 143 6.29 6.75 7.84
C THR A 143 5.64 5.43 8.25
N GLN A 144 6.20 4.30 7.81
CA GLN A 144 5.66 2.95 7.96
C GLN A 144 4.26 2.74 7.38
N HIS A 145 3.76 3.66 6.56
CA HIS A 145 2.54 3.43 5.80
C HIS A 145 2.72 2.31 4.78
N SER A 146 1.65 1.54 4.57
CA SER A 146 1.52 0.62 3.45
C SER A 146 0.74 1.29 2.33
N GLU A 147 1.14 1.08 1.09
CA GLU A 147 0.27 1.28 -0.06
C GLU A 147 -0.87 0.26 0.00
N VAL A 148 -2.09 0.73 -0.01
CA VAL A 148 -3.27 -0.12 0.14
C VAL A 148 -4.34 0.22 -0.89
N VAL A 149 -5.13 -0.79 -1.22
CA VAL A 149 -6.39 -0.62 -1.94
C VAL A 149 -7.54 -0.85 -0.97
N ARG A 150 -8.38 0.15 -0.79
CA ARG A 150 -9.65 0.03 -0.09
C ARG A 150 -10.72 -0.33 -1.10
N VAL A 151 -11.39 -1.45 -0.89
CA VAL A 151 -12.42 -2.03 -1.74
C VAL A 151 -13.76 -1.88 -1.06
N GLN A 152 -14.72 -1.26 -1.73
CA GLN A 152 -16.13 -1.27 -1.32
C GLN A 152 -16.88 -2.29 -2.17
N TYR A 153 -17.62 -3.19 -1.54
CA TYR A 153 -18.28 -4.29 -2.24
C TYR A 153 -19.66 -4.59 -1.66
N ASP A 154 -20.53 -5.13 -2.49
CA ASP A 154 -21.84 -5.66 -2.06
C ASP A 154 -21.66 -7.12 -1.62
N PRO A 155 -21.86 -7.44 -0.33
CA PRO A 155 -21.68 -8.81 0.17
C PRO A 155 -22.71 -9.80 -0.38
N LYS A 156 -23.76 -9.34 -1.04
CA LYS A 156 -24.74 -10.19 -1.73
C LYS A 156 -24.26 -10.66 -3.10
N GLU A 157 -23.41 -9.87 -3.76
CA GLU A 157 -22.87 -10.16 -5.09
C GLU A 157 -21.44 -10.70 -5.03
N CYS A 158 -20.66 -10.31 -4.04
CA CYS A 158 -19.26 -10.69 -3.85
C CYS A 158 -19.01 -11.00 -2.39
N ASN A 159 -18.62 -12.21 -2.06
CA ASN A 159 -18.19 -12.55 -0.69
C ASN A 159 -16.73 -12.13 -0.45
N PHE A 160 -16.36 -12.00 0.83
CA PHE A 160 -15.01 -11.57 1.22
C PHE A 160 -13.94 -12.60 0.83
N GLU A 161 -14.29 -13.89 0.83
CA GLU A 161 -13.40 -14.99 0.44
C GLU A 161 -12.97 -14.87 -1.03
N SER A 162 -13.84 -14.43 -1.92
CA SER A 162 -13.49 -14.16 -3.33
C SER A 162 -12.47 -13.02 -3.45
N LEU A 163 -12.55 -12.00 -2.59
CA LEU A 163 -11.55 -10.93 -2.53
C LEU A 163 -10.21 -11.45 -2.00
N LEU A 164 -10.23 -12.36 -1.01
CA LEU A 164 -9.02 -13.02 -0.51
C LEU A 164 -8.36 -13.89 -1.57
N ASP A 165 -9.12 -14.66 -2.35
CA ASP A 165 -8.59 -15.48 -3.44
C ASP A 165 -7.89 -14.63 -4.49
N LEU A 166 -8.50 -13.51 -4.86
CA LEU A 166 -7.86 -12.53 -5.75
C LEU A 166 -6.58 -11.97 -5.13
N PHE A 167 -6.62 -11.54 -3.86
CA PHE A 167 -5.45 -11.02 -3.15
C PHE A 167 -4.26 -11.99 -3.21
N TRP A 168 -4.47 -13.27 -2.87
CA TRP A 168 -3.42 -14.28 -2.92
C TRP A 168 -2.87 -14.53 -4.32
N SER A 169 -3.68 -14.34 -5.35
CA SER A 169 -3.27 -14.55 -6.75
C SER A 169 -2.45 -13.39 -7.32
N ARG A 170 -2.46 -12.21 -6.67
CA ARG A 170 -1.91 -10.98 -7.24
C ARG A 170 -0.45 -10.71 -6.91
N HIS A 171 0.12 -11.36 -5.90
CA HIS A 171 1.45 -11.05 -5.42
C HIS A 171 2.13 -12.28 -4.79
N ASP A 172 3.42 -12.17 -4.50
CA ASP A 172 4.16 -13.16 -3.71
C ASP A 172 4.06 -12.79 -2.21
N PRO A 173 3.22 -13.49 -1.42
CA PRO A 173 3.03 -13.16 -0.01
C PRO A 173 4.18 -13.61 0.89
N THR A 174 5.27 -14.14 0.33
CA THR A 174 6.43 -14.67 1.06
C THR A 174 7.63 -13.70 1.09
N THR A 175 7.50 -12.53 0.48
CA THR A 175 8.57 -11.51 0.40
C THR A 175 8.30 -10.38 1.38
N LEU A 176 9.14 -10.27 2.43
CA LEU A 176 8.99 -9.24 3.46
C LEU A 176 9.34 -7.86 2.90
N ASN A 177 8.41 -6.88 3.09
CA ASN A 177 8.59 -5.49 2.68
C ASN A 177 9.06 -5.34 1.23
N ARG A 178 8.53 -6.18 0.35
CA ARG A 178 8.93 -6.20 -1.05
C ARG A 178 7.89 -6.89 -1.92
N GLN A 179 7.72 -6.41 -3.15
CA GLN A 179 6.99 -7.11 -4.20
C GLN A 179 7.70 -6.94 -5.54
N GLY A 180 8.20 -8.04 -6.12
CA GLY A 180 8.98 -7.98 -7.35
C GLY A 180 10.21 -7.06 -7.25
N GLY A 181 10.25 -6.02 -8.07
CA GLY A 181 11.29 -4.99 -8.06
C GLY A 181 11.09 -3.90 -7.01
N ASP A 182 9.89 -3.74 -6.49
CA ASP A 182 9.54 -2.70 -5.52
C ASP A 182 9.98 -3.12 -4.11
N VAL A 183 10.82 -2.31 -3.47
CA VAL A 183 11.42 -2.58 -2.16
C VAL A 183 11.09 -1.46 -1.20
N GLY A 184 10.53 -1.80 -0.04
CA GLY A 184 10.17 -0.86 1.02
C GLY A 184 8.98 -1.36 1.83
N THR A 185 8.82 -0.83 3.06
CA THR A 185 7.71 -1.19 3.96
C THR A 185 6.34 -0.85 3.35
N GLN A 186 6.27 0.13 2.45
CA GLN A 186 5.06 0.51 1.75
C GLN A 186 4.52 -0.60 0.84
N TYR A 187 5.38 -1.49 0.35
CA TYR A 187 5.00 -2.58 -0.56
C TYR A 187 4.76 -3.93 0.14
N ARG A 188 4.57 -3.90 1.46
CA ARG A 188 4.36 -5.13 2.23
C ARG A 188 3.01 -5.76 1.98
N SER A 189 2.96 -7.07 2.15
CA SER A 189 1.73 -7.85 2.07
C SER A 189 0.90 -7.68 3.34
N GLY A 190 -0.36 -7.33 3.21
CA GLY A 190 -1.26 -7.11 4.34
C GLY A 190 -2.74 -7.23 4.00
N ILE A 191 -3.51 -7.77 4.94
CA ILE A 191 -4.97 -7.80 4.93
C ILE A 191 -5.42 -7.01 6.16
N TYR A 192 -6.19 -5.95 5.94
CA TYR A 192 -6.62 -5.05 7.00
C TYR A 192 -8.14 -5.11 7.12
N PHE A 193 -8.60 -5.77 8.18
CA PHE A 193 -9.99 -6.13 8.37
C PHE A 193 -10.80 -5.03 9.10
N TYR A 194 -12.08 -4.95 8.77
CA TYR A 194 -13.05 -4.05 9.40
C TYR A 194 -13.98 -4.77 10.39
N THR A 195 -14.11 -6.11 10.27
CA THR A 195 -14.99 -6.90 11.14
C THR A 195 -14.29 -8.17 11.64
N PRO A 196 -14.74 -8.73 12.80
CA PRO A 196 -14.21 -10.00 13.29
C PRO A 196 -14.40 -11.17 12.30
N GLU A 197 -15.46 -11.15 11.51
CA GLU A 197 -15.72 -12.17 10.49
C GLU A 197 -14.68 -12.11 9.39
N GLN A 198 -14.30 -10.90 8.94
CA GLN A 198 -13.21 -10.71 7.98
C GLN A 198 -11.87 -11.16 8.55
N GLU A 199 -11.59 -10.89 9.83
CA GLU A 199 -10.36 -11.38 10.49
C GLU A 199 -10.30 -12.91 10.44
N LYS A 200 -11.38 -13.56 10.86
CA LYS A 200 -11.48 -15.04 10.87
C LYS A 200 -11.25 -15.61 9.48
N ALA A 201 -11.96 -15.11 8.46
CA ALA A 201 -11.85 -15.56 7.09
C ALA A 201 -10.43 -15.32 6.54
N ALA A 202 -9.81 -14.17 6.84
CA ALA A 202 -8.44 -13.87 6.42
C ALA A 202 -7.42 -14.85 7.01
N ARG A 203 -7.53 -15.18 8.30
CA ARG A 203 -6.63 -16.14 8.98
C ARG A 203 -6.80 -17.56 8.43
N GLU A 204 -8.03 -18.02 8.26
CA GLU A 204 -8.34 -19.33 7.67
C GLU A 204 -7.80 -19.42 6.23
N SER A 205 -7.98 -18.36 5.42
CA SER A 205 -7.46 -18.27 4.06
C SER A 205 -5.94 -18.31 4.02
N LEU A 206 -5.25 -17.60 4.95
CA LEU A 206 -3.80 -17.64 5.08
C LEU A 206 -3.30 -19.06 5.36
N GLU A 207 -3.92 -19.76 6.30
CA GLU A 207 -3.55 -21.15 6.64
C GLU A 207 -3.72 -22.08 5.44
N GLN A 208 -4.79 -21.92 4.66
CA GLN A 208 -5.02 -22.71 3.45
C GLN A 208 -4.00 -22.36 2.37
N HIS A 209 -3.69 -21.07 2.19
CA HIS A 209 -2.70 -20.63 1.20
C HIS A 209 -1.27 -21.05 1.58
N GLN A 210 -0.92 -21.05 2.88
CA GLN A 210 0.37 -21.53 3.39
C GLN A 210 0.64 -23.00 3.00
N LYS A 211 -0.39 -23.82 2.90
CA LYS A 211 -0.25 -25.22 2.45
C LYS A 211 0.14 -25.35 0.97
N LYS A 212 -0.09 -24.30 0.17
CA LYS A 212 0.18 -24.27 -1.26
C LYS A 212 1.56 -23.71 -1.60
N VAL A 213 2.22 -23.03 -0.65
CA VAL A 213 3.53 -22.39 -0.86
C VAL A 213 4.57 -22.95 0.09
N ASN A 214 5.80 -23.15 -0.40
CA ASN A 214 6.89 -23.77 0.38
C ASN A 214 7.57 -22.77 1.34
N ARG A 215 7.50 -21.47 1.05
CA ARG A 215 8.07 -20.42 1.90
C ARG A 215 7.02 -19.90 2.88
N LYS A 216 7.50 -19.44 4.04
CA LYS A 216 6.62 -18.82 5.04
C LYS A 216 5.96 -17.58 4.46
N ILE A 217 4.63 -17.50 4.56
CA ILE A 217 3.86 -16.30 4.29
C ILE A 217 4.19 -15.24 5.34
N VAL A 218 4.41 -14.00 4.90
CA VAL A 218 4.73 -12.84 5.75
C VAL A 218 3.64 -11.79 5.75
N THR A 219 2.47 -12.13 5.21
CA THR A 219 1.30 -11.25 5.17
C THR A 219 0.86 -10.92 6.60
N GLU A 220 0.76 -9.63 6.91
CA GLU A 220 0.18 -9.18 8.18
C GLU A 220 -1.36 -9.15 8.09
N ILE A 221 -2.04 -9.59 9.16
CA ILE A 221 -3.51 -9.51 9.28
C ILE A 221 -3.79 -8.68 10.53
N LEU A 222 -4.25 -7.45 10.32
CA LEU A 222 -4.43 -6.44 11.35
C LEU A 222 -5.76 -5.71 11.17
N PRO A 223 -6.30 -5.07 12.24
CA PRO A 223 -7.43 -4.16 12.10
C PRO A 223 -7.10 -3.03 11.12
N ALA A 224 -8.06 -2.62 10.31
CA ALA A 224 -7.93 -1.47 9.44
C ALA A 224 -7.75 -0.21 10.29
N LYS A 225 -6.69 0.55 10.01
CA LYS A 225 -6.42 1.86 10.60
C LYS A 225 -6.84 2.95 9.63
N LYS A 226 -6.79 4.21 10.08
CA LYS A 226 -7.14 5.38 9.28
C LYS A 226 -6.59 5.26 7.86
N PHE A 227 -7.51 5.40 6.91
CA PHE A 227 -7.19 5.39 5.49
C PHE A 227 -6.94 6.82 5.02
N TYR A 228 -5.79 7.07 4.47
CA TYR A 228 -5.43 8.32 3.80
C TYR A 228 -5.49 8.09 2.30
N ARG A 229 -6.49 8.68 1.65
CA ARG A 229 -6.65 8.55 0.21
C ARG A 229 -5.44 9.15 -0.50
N ALA A 230 -4.80 8.39 -1.39
CA ALA A 230 -3.70 8.89 -2.20
C ALA A 230 -4.18 9.95 -3.19
N GLU A 231 -3.25 10.71 -3.71
CA GLU A 231 -3.47 11.82 -4.63
C GLU A 231 -4.27 11.39 -5.85
N GLU A 232 -5.04 12.32 -6.44
CA GLU A 232 -6.00 12.01 -7.51
C GLU A 232 -5.35 11.35 -8.74
N TYR A 233 -4.09 11.67 -9.02
CA TYR A 233 -3.37 11.07 -10.14
C TYR A 233 -3.04 9.58 -9.94
N HIS A 234 -3.08 9.08 -8.69
CA HIS A 234 -2.93 7.65 -8.40
C HIS A 234 -4.24 6.86 -8.55
N GLN A 235 -5.39 7.51 -8.40
CA GLN A 235 -6.68 6.84 -8.44
C GLN A 235 -6.97 6.32 -9.84
N GLN A 236 -7.31 5.04 -9.97
CA GLN A 236 -7.63 4.36 -11.23
C GLN A 236 -6.54 4.54 -12.30
N TYR A 237 -5.28 4.57 -11.86
CA TYR A 237 -4.14 4.94 -12.68
C TYR A 237 -4.05 4.15 -13.98
N LEU A 238 -4.16 2.82 -13.92
CA LEU A 238 -4.06 1.96 -15.11
C LEU A 238 -5.30 2.04 -15.98
N ALA A 239 -6.49 2.21 -15.41
CA ALA A 239 -7.73 2.40 -16.18
C ALA A 239 -7.73 3.74 -16.93
N LYS A 240 -7.11 4.78 -16.39
CA LYS A 240 -6.95 6.09 -17.03
C LYS A 240 -5.81 6.15 -18.07
N GLY A 241 -5.01 5.09 -18.19
CA GLY A 241 -3.95 4.99 -19.21
C GLY A 241 -2.53 4.93 -18.67
N GLY A 242 -2.33 5.05 -17.36
CA GLY A 242 -1.01 4.95 -16.75
C GLY A 242 -0.01 5.98 -17.33
N ARG A 243 1.27 5.63 -17.27
CA ARG A 243 2.36 6.50 -17.71
C ARG A 243 2.36 6.80 -19.21
N PHE A 244 1.87 5.87 -20.02
CA PHE A 244 1.99 5.94 -21.49
C PHE A 244 0.67 6.23 -22.18
N GLY A 245 -0.42 6.50 -21.46
CA GLY A 245 -1.74 6.77 -22.01
C GLY A 245 -2.48 5.54 -22.54
N PHE A 246 -2.00 4.31 -22.29
CA PHE A 246 -2.64 3.07 -22.70
C PHE A 246 -3.57 2.56 -21.60
N SER A 247 -4.85 2.89 -21.71
CA SER A 247 -5.87 2.43 -20.76
C SER A 247 -5.97 0.91 -20.74
N GLN A 248 -6.05 0.35 -19.54
CA GLN A 248 -6.37 -1.07 -19.33
C GLN A 248 -7.81 -1.20 -18.88
N SER A 249 -8.54 -2.17 -19.44
CA SER A 249 -9.95 -2.35 -19.13
C SER A 249 -10.18 -2.62 -17.65
N ALA A 250 -11.07 -1.87 -17.03
CA ALA A 250 -11.60 -2.10 -15.69
C ALA A 250 -12.97 -2.79 -15.70
N GLU A 251 -13.39 -3.30 -16.87
CA GLU A 251 -14.67 -3.98 -17.06
C GLU A 251 -14.76 -5.20 -16.15
N LYS A 252 -15.95 -5.43 -15.58
CA LYS A 252 -16.20 -6.56 -14.69
C LYS A 252 -15.99 -7.89 -15.42
N GLY A 253 -15.23 -8.79 -14.79
CA GLY A 253 -14.88 -10.09 -15.38
C GLY A 253 -13.76 -10.05 -16.43
N CYS A 254 -13.15 -8.90 -16.71
CA CYS A 254 -12.02 -8.81 -17.63
C CYS A 254 -10.80 -9.60 -17.08
N ASN A 255 -10.28 -10.51 -17.93
CA ASN A 255 -9.14 -11.38 -17.58
C ASN A 255 -7.84 -10.98 -18.31
N ASP A 256 -7.79 -9.85 -18.98
CA ASP A 256 -6.59 -9.38 -19.66
C ASP A 256 -5.42 -9.24 -18.67
N PRO A 257 -4.20 -9.60 -19.07
CA PRO A 257 -3.02 -9.44 -18.22
C PRO A 257 -2.87 -7.98 -17.76
N ILE A 258 -2.70 -7.78 -16.44
CA ILE A 258 -2.47 -6.46 -15.86
C ILE A 258 -0.98 -6.13 -15.94
N ARG A 259 -0.65 -5.02 -16.59
CA ARG A 259 0.70 -4.47 -16.71
C ARG A 259 0.83 -3.29 -15.76
N CYS A 260 1.61 -3.45 -14.69
CA CYS A 260 1.69 -2.46 -13.60
C CYS A 260 2.34 -1.13 -14.03
N TYR A 261 3.19 -1.14 -15.05
CA TYR A 261 3.93 0.06 -15.47
C TYR A 261 3.59 0.55 -16.89
N GLY A 262 2.47 0.09 -17.43
CA GLY A 262 1.94 0.50 -18.74
C GLY A 262 2.55 -0.23 -19.91
#